data_fc322a46f57f2b78e1d91d3d2ffba417
#
_entry.id   fc322a46f57f2b78e1d91d3d2ffba417
#
_cell.length_a   1.000
_cell.length_b   1.000
_cell.length_c   1.000
_cell.angle_alpha   90.00
_cell.angle_beta   90.00
_cell.angle_gamma   90.00
#
_symmetry.space_group_name_H-M   'P 1'
#
loop_
_entity.id
_entity.type
_entity.pdbx_description
1 polymer ?
#
loop_
_entity_poly.entity_id
_entity_poly.type
_entity_poly.pdbx_seq_one_letter_code
_entity_poly.pdbx_strand_id
1 'polypeptide(L)'
;MRGSVKKSALILGVLLLSIAAAGQVFPGRDSQADVPVVTERVLVPGGQSVGVRMDVRGVLVVGLEEIENETGEKINPGLVSGLQIGDTILSINGTKVSSADEVQTLVNEIRDTVKLKVKRNGQKMTVTVKPVLSKKDGLYKLGIWVKDKTAGIGTLTYYDPANNTFGALGHGIVDVETNSILPVESGQLLQSQVQEVKEGRDGSPGEIRGIFYHTSDPLGNLQKNCRFGVFGKASKAISNPVYSDPIPVGTQDQVEKGKAY
;
A
#
# COMPACT_ATOMS: atom_id res chain seq x y z
N MET A 1 -2.60 -48.91 85.12
CA MET A 1 -2.78 -49.29 83.71
C MET A 1 -3.78 -48.41 82.90
N ARG A 2 -4.20 -47.18 83.33
CA ARG A 2 -5.16 -46.33 82.60
C ARG A 2 -4.53 -45.26 81.75
N GLY A 3 -3.21 -45.03 81.81
CA GLY A 3 -2.53 -43.97 81.08
C GLY A 3 -2.00 -44.38 79.73
N SER A 4 -1.74 -45.62 79.46
CA SER A 4 -1.14 -46.12 78.21
C SER A 4 -2.14 -46.18 77.04
N VAL A 5 -3.42 -46.52 77.32
CA VAL A 5 -4.46 -46.65 76.30
C VAL A 5 -4.84 -45.25 75.67
N LYS A 6 -4.81 -44.17 76.49
CA LYS A 6 -5.14 -42.82 76.05
C LYS A 6 -4.03 -42.25 75.13
N LYS A 7 -2.75 -42.56 75.38
CA LYS A 7 -1.66 -42.10 74.53
C LYS A 7 -1.65 -42.85 73.17
N SER A 8 -1.93 -44.13 73.15
CA SER A 8 -2.03 -44.94 71.92
C SER A 8 -3.21 -44.50 71.05
N ALA A 9 -4.36 -44.15 71.64
CA ALA A 9 -5.50 -43.64 70.89
C ALA A 9 -5.25 -42.22 70.27
N LEU A 10 -4.49 -41.40 71.01
CA LEU A 10 -4.10 -40.09 70.49
C LEU A 10 -3.14 -40.16 69.32
N ILE A 11 -2.16 -41.04 69.38
CA ILE A 11 -1.18 -41.23 68.27
C ILE A 11 -1.88 -41.84 67.05
N LEU A 12 -2.82 -42.80 67.24
CA LEU A 12 -3.58 -43.34 66.11
C LEU A 12 -4.49 -42.31 65.45
N GLY A 13 -5.10 -41.43 66.24
CA GLY A 13 -5.93 -40.32 65.73
C GLY A 13 -5.12 -39.27 64.90
N VAL A 14 -3.91 -38.94 65.34
CA VAL A 14 -3.03 -38.05 64.63
C VAL A 14 -2.50 -38.65 63.31
N LEU A 15 -2.22 -40.02 63.35
CA LEU A 15 -1.78 -40.74 62.16
C LEU A 15 -2.90 -40.86 61.12
N LEU A 16 -4.15 -41.04 61.52
CA LEU A 16 -5.32 -41.09 60.61
C LEU A 16 -5.66 -39.67 60.03
N LEU A 17 -5.45 -38.60 60.78
CA LEU A 17 -5.63 -37.24 60.26
C LEU A 17 -4.53 -36.85 59.24
N SER A 18 -3.29 -37.33 59.44
CA SER A 18 -2.21 -37.08 58.48
C SER A 18 -2.39 -37.85 57.15
N ILE A 19 -3.00 -39.01 57.18
CA ILE A 19 -3.31 -39.82 55.97
C ILE A 19 -4.50 -39.17 55.22
N ALA A 20 -5.46 -38.61 55.91
CA ALA A 20 -6.57 -37.85 55.28
C ALA A 20 -6.12 -36.55 54.63
N ALA A 21 -5.06 -35.89 55.15
CA ALA A 21 -4.49 -34.69 54.55
C ALA A 21 -3.60 -34.99 53.35
N ALA A 22 -3.04 -36.20 53.22
CA ALA A 22 -2.20 -36.61 52.09
C ALA A 22 -3.03 -37.11 50.88
N GLY A 23 -4.36 -37.27 51.04
CA GLY A 23 -5.27 -37.73 49.99
C GLY A 23 -5.98 -36.65 49.19
N GLN A 24 -5.65 -35.37 49.39
CA GLN A 24 -6.07 -34.33 48.46
C GLN A 24 -5.18 -34.41 47.22
N VAL A 25 -5.48 -35.35 46.34
CA VAL A 25 -5.09 -35.27 44.95
C VAL A 25 -5.73 -33.99 44.42
N PHE A 26 -4.94 -32.90 44.31
CA PHE A 26 -5.32 -31.79 43.48
C PHE A 26 -5.61 -32.37 42.10
N PRO A 27 -6.84 -32.26 41.56
CA PRO A 27 -7.02 -32.57 40.17
C PRO A 27 -6.02 -31.69 39.43
N GLY A 28 -5.03 -32.33 38.80
CA GLY A 28 -4.14 -31.68 37.91
C GLY A 28 -5.04 -30.90 36.95
N ARG A 29 -5.04 -29.57 37.06
CA ARG A 29 -5.40 -28.75 35.93
C ARG A 29 -4.38 -29.16 34.89
N ASP A 30 -4.79 -30.04 33.99
CA ASP A 30 -4.20 -30.09 32.68
C ASP A 30 -4.30 -28.65 32.15
N SER A 31 -3.26 -27.87 32.41
CA SER A 31 -2.96 -26.70 31.62
C SER A 31 -2.65 -27.27 30.22
N GLN A 32 -3.69 -27.67 29.50
CA GLN A 32 -3.61 -27.58 28.06
C GLN A 32 -3.20 -26.12 27.80
N ALA A 33 -1.91 -25.92 27.62
CA ALA A 33 -1.45 -24.72 26.99
C ALA A 33 -2.31 -24.66 25.72
N ASP A 34 -3.18 -23.65 25.64
CA ASP A 34 -3.81 -23.24 24.40
C ASP A 34 -2.65 -22.88 23.46
N VAL A 35 -2.12 -23.93 22.81
CA VAL A 35 -1.25 -23.72 21.66
C VAL A 35 -2.16 -23.01 20.68
N PRO A 36 -1.90 -21.73 20.37
CA PRO A 36 -2.72 -21.03 19.40
C PRO A 36 -2.67 -21.90 18.14
N VAL A 37 -3.83 -22.45 17.78
CA VAL A 37 -3.98 -23.11 16.49
C VAL A 37 -3.69 -22.01 15.48
N VAL A 38 -2.46 -21.98 14.98
CA VAL A 38 -2.11 -21.16 13.82
C VAL A 38 -2.96 -21.75 12.70
N THR A 39 -4.13 -21.17 12.48
CA THR A 39 -4.96 -21.52 11.34
C THR A 39 -4.09 -21.28 10.13
N GLU A 40 -3.71 -22.35 9.45
CA GLU A 40 -2.87 -22.33 8.28
C GLU A 40 -3.51 -21.37 7.28
N ARG A 41 -2.83 -20.25 7.00
CA ARG A 41 -3.36 -19.27 6.07
C ARG A 41 -3.30 -19.84 4.68
N VAL A 42 -4.41 -19.81 3.97
CA VAL A 42 -4.51 -20.26 2.59
C VAL A 42 -4.76 -19.07 1.66
N LEU A 43 -4.15 -19.09 0.49
CA LEU A 43 -4.29 -18.04 -0.52
C LEU A 43 -4.52 -18.68 -1.90
N VAL A 44 -5.25 -18.01 -2.75
CA VAL A 44 -5.31 -18.34 -4.18
C VAL A 44 -4.09 -17.69 -4.84
N PRO A 45 -3.15 -18.48 -5.41
CA PRO A 45 -2.00 -17.93 -6.11
C PRO A 45 -2.45 -17.10 -7.31
N GLY A 46 -1.72 -16.02 -7.58
CA GLY A 46 -1.91 -15.19 -8.76
C GLY A 46 -1.17 -15.74 -9.98
N GLY A 47 -0.54 -14.86 -10.77
CA GLY A 47 0.22 -15.14 -11.98
C GLY A 47 -0.41 -14.55 -13.23
N GLN A 48 -1.70 -14.24 -13.20
CA GLN A 48 -2.38 -13.61 -14.34
C GLN A 48 -2.04 -12.11 -14.43
N SER A 49 -2.06 -11.62 -15.68
CA SER A 49 -1.92 -10.20 -15.99
C SER A 49 -3.09 -9.40 -15.44
N VAL A 50 -2.78 -8.30 -14.79
CA VAL A 50 -3.76 -7.34 -14.26
C VAL A 50 -3.37 -5.92 -14.65
N GLY A 51 -4.37 -5.07 -14.85
CA GLY A 51 -4.19 -3.63 -14.97
C GLY A 51 -4.23 -2.96 -13.60
N VAL A 52 -3.33 -2.04 -13.37
CA VAL A 52 -3.36 -1.15 -12.20
C VAL A 52 -3.57 0.26 -12.69
N ARG A 53 -4.62 0.92 -12.22
CA ARG A 53 -4.87 2.35 -12.42
C ARG A 53 -4.95 3.00 -11.05
N MET A 54 -4.18 4.05 -10.84
CA MET A 54 -4.04 4.67 -9.53
C MET A 54 -4.05 6.19 -9.66
N ASP A 55 -4.86 6.85 -8.84
CA ASP A 55 -4.82 8.28 -8.60
C ASP A 55 -3.85 8.55 -7.44
N VAL A 56 -2.96 9.48 -7.64
CA VAL A 56 -1.94 9.85 -6.65
C VAL A 56 -2.55 10.83 -5.66
N ARG A 57 -2.24 10.66 -4.37
CA ARG A 57 -2.70 11.61 -3.36
C ARG A 57 -2.03 12.97 -3.52
N GLY A 58 -2.80 13.98 -3.94
CA GLY A 58 -2.32 15.29 -4.34
C GLY A 58 -1.74 15.28 -5.75
N VAL A 59 -0.98 16.29 -6.11
CA VAL A 59 -0.42 16.47 -7.46
C VAL A 59 1.10 16.55 -7.36
N LEU A 60 1.79 15.53 -7.92
CA LEU A 60 3.25 15.40 -7.84
C LEU A 60 3.92 16.30 -8.87
N VAL A 61 4.84 17.14 -8.44
CA VAL A 61 5.71 17.94 -9.32
C VAL A 61 6.81 17.04 -9.88
N VAL A 62 6.81 16.83 -11.19
CA VAL A 62 7.76 15.98 -11.91
C VAL A 62 8.72 16.76 -12.80
N GLY A 63 8.48 18.05 -12.99
CA GLY A 63 9.34 18.92 -13.78
C GLY A 63 9.10 20.41 -13.50
N LEU A 64 10.06 21.21 -13.90
CA LEU A 64 10.03 22.68 -13.82
C LEU A 64 10.25 23.26 -15.21
N GLU A 65 9.47 24.29 -15.58
CA GLU A 65 9.46 24.87 -16.92
C GLU A 65 9.44 26.40 -16.86
N GLU A 66 10.18 27.06 -17.77
CA GLU A 66 10.10 28.50 -17.97
C GLU A 66 8.85 28.85 -18.76
N ILE A 67 8.17 29.90 -18.32
CA ILE A 67 7.01 30.50 -18.99
C ILE A 67 7.41 31.83 -19.60
N GLU A 68 7.21 32.00 -20.91
CA GLU A 68 7.35 33.28 -21.57
C GLU A 68 6.10 34.13 -21.27
N ASN A 69 6.31 35.29 -20.64
CA ASN A 69 5.26 36.26 -20.35
C ASN A 69 4.95 37.14 -21.55
N GLU A 70 3.97 38.03 -21.42
CA GLU A 70 3.55 38.94 -22.49
C GLU A 70 4.66 39.89 -22.96
N THR A 71 5.64 40.19 -22.11
CA THR A 71 6.81 41.05 -22.45
C THR A 71 7.94 40.26 -23.11
N GLY A 72 7.82 38.93 -23.25
CA GLY A 72 8.85 38.06 -23.82
C GLY A 72 9.90 37.61 -22.82
N GLU A 73 9.74 37.94 -21.56
CA GLU A 73 10.61 37.46 -20.48
C GLU A 73 10.28 36.01 -20.11
N LYS A 74 11.30 35.19 -19.91
CA LYS A 74 11.17 33.78 -19.48
C LYS A 74 11.39 33.67 -17.99
N ILE A 75 10.37 33.22 -17.29
CA ILE A 75 10.36 33.06 -15.83
C ILE A 75 9.87 31.67 -15.47
N ASN A 76 10.51 31.03 -14.50
CA ASN A 76 9.95 29.84 -13.84
C ASN A 76 9.42 30.21 -12.46
N PRO A 77 8.10 30.51 -12.33
CA PRO A 77 7.54 30.96 -11.05
C PRO A 77 7.65 29.92 -9.94
N GLY A 78 7.51 28.64 -10.27
CA GLY A 78 7.65 27.55 -9.30
C GLY A 78 9.08 27.47 -8.74
N LEU A 79 10.09 27.49 -9.62
CA LEU A 79 11.49 27.43 -9.23
C LEU A 79 11.89 28.63 -8.37
N VAL A 80 11.57 29.84 -8.80
CA VAL A 80 11.87 31.08 -8.07
C VAL A 80 11.22 31.09 -6.69
N SER A 81 10.05 30.47 -6.56
CA SER A 81 9.33 30.36 -5.28
C SER A 81 9.82 29.19 -4.40
N GLY A 82 10.77 28.40 -4.87
CA GLY A 82 11.36 27.29 -4.12
C GLY A 82 10.59 25.97 -4.21
N LEU A 83 9.70 25.80 -5.21
CA LEU A 83 9.17 24.47 -5.56
C LEU A 83 10.30 23.59 -6.10
N GLN A 84 10.19 22.30 -5.85
CA GLN A 84 11.16 21.30 -6.27
C GLN A 84 10.46 20.09 -6.91
N ILE A 85 11.14 19.42 -7.81
CA ILE A 85 10.74 18.11 -8.30
C ILE A 85 10.64 17.17 -7.11
N GLY A 86 9.56 16.38 -7.01
CA GLY A 86 9.23 15.54 -5.86
C GLY A 86 8.30 16.17 -4.83
N ASP A 87 8.00 17.47 -4.94
CA ASP A 87 6.96 18.09 -4.12
C ASP A 87 5.58 17.54 -4.50
N THR A 88 4.79 17.16 -3.51
CA THR A 88 3.38 16.83 -3.73
C THR A 88 2.50 17.99 -3.28
N ILE A 89 1.81 18.64 -4.22
CA ILE A 89 0.85 19.72 -3.93
C ILE A 89 -0.41 19.11 -3.37
N LEU A 90 -0.79 19.49 -2.16
CA LEU A 90 -1.96 18.96 -1.44
C LEU A 90 -3.15 19.92 -1.48
N SER A 91 -2.88 21.24 -1.53
CA SER A 91 -3.92 22.26 -1.60
C SER A 91 -3.36 23.58 -2.12
N ILE A 92 -4.26 24.42 -2.68
CA ILE A 92 -4.02 25.79 -3.12
C ILE A 92 -4.97 26.70 -2.34
N ASN A 93 -4.43 27.68 -1.61
CA ASN A 93 -5.19 28.59 -0.75
C ASN A 93 -6.19 27.86 0.19
N GLY A 94 -5.84 26.64 0.66
CA GLY A 94 -6.68 25.81 1.52
C GLY A 94 -7.63 24.88 0.79
N THR A 95 -7.91 25.08 -0.49
CA THR A 95 -8.70 24.16 -1.33
C THR A 95 -7.84 22.96 -1.71
N LYS A 96 -8.29 21.75 -1.39
CA LYS A 96 -7.59 20.50 -1.75
C LYS A 96 -7.54 20.34 -3.27
N VAL A 97 -6.45 19.78 -3.77
CA VAL A 97 -6.28 19.42 -5.17
C VAL A 97 -5.86 17.96 -5.30
N SER A 98 -6.39 17.30 -6.32
CA SER A 98 -6.15 15.89 -6.66
C SER A 98 -5.81 15.68 -8.14
N SER A 99 -5.95 16.71 -8.97
CA SER A 99 -5.65 16.62 -10.40
C SER A 99 -4.92 17.85 -10.91
N ALA A 100 -4.20 17.68 -12.04
CA ALA A 100 -3.55 18.76 -12.77
C ALA A 100 -4.56 19.82 -13.24
N ASP A 101 -5.74 19.39 -13.67
CA ASP A 101 -6.82 20.26 -14.11
C ASP A 101 -7.34 21.14 -12.97
N GLU A 102 -7.51 20.61 -11.76
CA GLU A 102 -7.89 21.39 -10.58
C GLU A 102 -6.84 22.44 -10.23
N VAL A 103 -5.55 22.09 -10.31
CA VAL A 103 -4.45 23.06 -10.11
C VAL A 103 -4.53 24.17 -11.14
N GLN A 104 -4.67 23.85 -12.42
CA GLN A 104 -4.73 24.82 -13.50
C GLN A 104 -5.96 25.73 -13.38
N THR A 105 -7.13 25.16 -13.04
CA THR A 105 -8.38 25.90 -12.85
C THR A 105 -8.25 26.91 -11.72
N LEU A 106 -7.82 26.47 -10.54
CA LEU A 106 -7.69 27.35 -9.37
C LEU A 106 -6.66 28.48 -9.61
N VAL A 107 -5.53 28.17 -10.26
CA VAL A 107 -4.53 29.19 -10.57
C VAL A 107 -5.09 30.24 -11.52
N ASN A 108 -5.91 29.84 -12.53
CA ASN A 108 -6.54 30.76 -13.47
C ASN A 108 -7.74 31.52 -12.88
N GLU A 109 -8.42 31.00 -11.88
CA GLU A 109 -9.46 31.73 -11.15
C GLU A 109 -8.85 32.81 -10.25
N ILE A 110 -7.79 32.46 -9.53
CA ILE A 110 -7.14 33.36 -8.54
C ILE A 110 -6.34 34.46 -9.25
N ARG A 111 -5.58 34.14 -10.30
CA ARG A 111 -4.76 35.06 -11.12
C ARG A 111 -3.76 35.89 -10.33
N ASP A 112 -3.50 35.55 -9.11
CA ASP A 112 -2.59 36.26 -8.20
C ASP A 112 -1.82 35.21 -7.36
N THR A 113 -1.03 35.68 -6.44
CA THR A 113 -0.21 34.88 -5.54
C THR A 113 -1.02 33.79 -4.85
N VAL A 114 -0.57 32.55 -4.99
CA VAL A 114 -1.18 31.36 -4.39
C VAL A 114 -0.29 30.79 -3.30
N LYS A 115 -0.91 30.28 -2.23
CA LYS A 115 -0.26 29.53 -1.16
C LYS A 115 -0.46 28.04 -1.40
N LEU A 116 0.60 27.34 -1.80
CA LEU A 116 0.60 25.92 -2.04
C LEU A 116 0.99 25.19 -0.76
N LYS A 117 0.12 24.32 -0.24
CA LYS A 117 0.53 23.38 0.80
C LYS A 117 1.14 22.17 0.12
N VAL A 118 2.44 21.98 0.31
CA VAL A 118 3.18 20.87 -0.31
C VAL A 118 3.69 19.90 0.74
N LYS A 119 3.92 18.65 0.31
CA LYS A 119 4.63 17.63 1.07
C LYS A 119 5.95 17.36 0.38
N ARG A 120 7.07 17.60 1.07
CA ARG A 120 8.44 17.35 0.63
C ARG A 120 9.13 16.43 1.62
N ASN A 121 9.68 15.30 1.18
CA ASN A 121 10.37 14.32 2.05
C ASN A 121 9.56 13.95 3.31
N GLY A 122 8.24 13.77 3.15
CA GLY A 122 7.35 13.43 4.27
C GLY A 122 6.84 14.61 5.10
N GLN A 123 7.48 15.78 5.03
CA GLN A 123 7.12 16.98 5.80
C GLN A 123 6.18 17.88 5.00
N LYS A 124 5.21 18.50 5.69
CA LYS A 124 4.30 19.49 5.09
C LYS A 124 4.86 20.89 5.28
N MET A 125 4.85 21.66 4.20
CA MET A 125 5.27 23.07 4.20
C MET A 125 4.37 23.90 3.29
N THR A 126 4.52 25.23 3.36
CA THR A 126 3.80 26.15 2.49
C THR A 126 4.81 26.86 1.58
N VAL A 127 4.53 26.83 0.30
CA VAL A 127 5.28 27.56 -0.73
C VAL A 127 4.33 28.61 -1.33
N THR A 128 4.78 29.85 -1.39
CA THR A 128 3.99 30.95 -1.96
C THR A 128 4.51 31.24 -3.36
N VAL A 129 3.63 31.10 -4.35
CA VAL A 129 3.99 31.26 -5.78
C VAL A 129 3.13 32.33 -6.41
N LYS A 130 3.76 33.27 -7.14
CA LYS A 130 3.06 34.21 -8.00
C LYS A 130 3.04 33.65 -9.42
N PRO A 131 1.88 33.22 -9.94
CA PRO A 131 1.80 32.65 -11.28
C PRO A 131 2.11 33.69 -12.34
N VAL A 132 2.57 33.24 -13.50
CA VAL A 132 2.89 34.07 -14.66
C VAL A 132 1.84 33.83 -15.75
N LEU A 133 1.34 34.93 -16.36
CA LEU A 133 0.47 34.86 -17.53
C LEU A 133 1.30 34.45 -18.75
N SER A 134 1.00 33.28 -19.31
CA SER A 134 1.70 32.72 -20.46
C SER A 134 1.23 33.39 -21.74
N LYS A 135 2.17 33.94 -22.50
CA LYS A 135 1.93 34.54 -23.85
C LYS A 135 1.41 33.49 -24.84
N LYS A 136 1.77 32.24 -24.67
CA LYS A 136 1.45 31.15 -25.60
C LYS A 136 -0.05 30.81 -25.64
N ASP A 137 -0.70 30.81 -24.50
CA ASP A 137 -2.08 30.32 -24.33
C ASP A 137 -2.97 31.20 -23.46
N GLY A 138 -2.45 32.30 -22.93
CA GLY A 138 -3.21 33.27 -22.12
C GLY A 138 -3.64 32.73 -20.76
N LEU A 139 -2.97 31.68 -20.28
CA LEU A 139 -3.28 31.06 -18.99
C LEU A 139 -2.22 31.43 -17.93
N TYR A 140 -2.66 31.63 -16.70
CA TYR A 140 -1.76 31.77 -15.57
C TYR A 140 -1.14 30.41 -15.21
N LYS A 141 0.18 30.34 -15.12
CA LYS A 141 0.94 29.12 -14.90
C LYS A 141 1.92 29.22 -13.74
N LEU A 142 2.16 28.09 -13.10
CA LEU A 142 3.15 27.94 -12.03
C LEU A 142 4.54 27.53 -12.54
N GLY A 143 4.69 27.22 -13.84
CA GLY A 143 5.95 26.73 -14.41
C GLY A 143 6.36 25.36 -13.92
N ILE A 144 5.40 24.44 -13.79
CA ILE A 144 5.61 23.08 -13.31
C ILE A 144 4.96 22.06 -14.23
N TRP A 145 5.60 20.89 -14.34
CA TRP A 145 4.98 19.68 -14.85
C TRP A 145 4.51 18.83 -13.68
N VAL A 146 3.32 18.27 -13.78
CA VAL A 146 2.70 17.53 -12.69
C VAL A 146 2.15 16.20 -13.13
N LYS A 147 2.08 15.26 -12.18
CA LYS A 147 1.50 13.93 -12.33
C LYS A 147 0.49 13.67 -11.21
N ASP A 148 -0.72 13.28 -11.58
CA ASP A 148 -1.82 12.98 -10.67
C ASP A 148 -2.34 11.55 -10.82
N LYS A 149 -2.01 10.86 -11.92
CA LYS A 149 -2.47 9.53 -12.26
C LYS A 149 -1.34 8.68 -12.81
N THR A 150 -1.45 7.38 -12.59
CA THR A 150 -0.59 6.41 -13.24
C THR A 150 -1.40 5.15 -13.57
N ALA A 151 -1.02 4.50 -14.66
CA ALA A 151 -1.61 3.24 -15.06
C ALA A 151 -0.54 2.34 -15.68
N GLY A 152 -0.68 1.04 -15.49
CA GLY A 152 0.27 0.08 -16.03
C GLY A 152 -0.27 -1.35 -15.94
N ILE A 153 0.43 -2.26 -16.60
CA ILE A 153 0.19 -3.70 -16.51
C ILE A 153 1.12 -4.29 -15.47
N GLY A 154 0.62 -5.25 -14.74
CA GLY A 154 1.39 -6.01 -13.77
C GLY A 154 0.86 -7.42 -13.61
N THR A 155 1.32 -8.10 -12.57
CA THR A 155 0.93 -9.47 -12.26
C THR A 155 0.24 -9.51 -10.90
N LEU A 156 -0.90 -10.18 -10.82
CA LEU A 156 -1.50 -10.53 -9.53
C LEU A 156 -0.57 -11.49 -8.79
N THR A 157 -0.29 -11.22 -7.52
CA THR A 157 0.54 -12.10 -6.70
C THR A 157 -0.32 -13.13 -5.97
N TYR A 158 -1.40 -12.69 -5.34
CA TYR A 158 -2.34 -13.58 -4.63
C TYR A 158 -3.71 -12.91 -4.44
N TYR A 159 -4.70 -13.75 -4.18
CA TYR A 159 -6.01 -13.36 -3.64
C TYR A 159 -6.26 -14.14 -2.34
N ASP A 160 -6.71 -13.43 -1.31
CA ASP A 160 -7.08 -14.00 -0.01
C ASP A 160 -8.61 -14.06 0.09
N PRO A 161 -9.21 -15.27 -0.01
CA PRO A 161 -10.65 -15.42 0.03
C PRO A 161 -11.25 -15.19 1.43
N ALA A 162 -10.45 -15.32 2.50
CA ALA A 162 -10.95 -15.18 3.87
C ALA A 162 -11.35 -13.73 4.19
N ASN A 163 -10.68 -12.76 3.60
CA ASN A 163 -10.92 -11.34 3.85
C ASN A 163 -11.13 -10.50 2.59
N ASN A 164 -11.21 -11.15 1.41
CA ASN A 164 -11.35 -10.51 0.10
C ASN A 164 -10.25 -9.47 -0.19
N THR A 165 -8.99 -9.77 0.15
CA THR A 165 -7.87 -8.91 -0.17
C THR A 165 -7.00 -9.50 -1.27
N PHE A 166 -6.25 -8.64 -1.94
CA PHE A 166 -5.26 -9.06 -2.94
C PHE A 166 -3.93 -8.35 -2.74
N GLY A 167 -2.88 -8.98 -3.25
CA GLY A 167 -1.57 -8.39 -3.46
C GLY A 167 -1.16 -8.55 -4.91
N ALA A 168 -0.50 -7.54 -5.46
CA ALA A 168 -0.02 -7.56 -6.84
C ALA A 168 1.33 -6.85 -6.98
N LEU A 169 2.03 -7.11 -8.08
CA LEU A 169 3.30 -6.57 -8.56
C LEU A 169 4.54 -7.15 -7.85
N GLY A 170 4.56 -7.32 -6.53
CA GLY A 170 5.75 -7.69 -5.77
C GLY A 170 6.74 -6.54 -5.53
N HIS A 171 6.47 -5.35 -6.07
CA HIS A 171 7.24 -4.11 -5.89
C HIS A 171 6.31 -2.90 -5.88
N GLY A 172 6.75 -1.79 -5.32
CA GLY A 172 5.98 -0.56 -5.32
C GLY A 172 5.92 0.11 -6.70
N ILE A 173 4.85 0.85 -6.93
CA ILE A 173 4.77 1.78 -8.06
C ILE A 173 5.51 3.04 -7.65
N VAL A 174 6.56 3.35 -8.39
CA VAL A 174 7.42 4.52 -8.18
C VAL A 174 7.25 5.49 -9.34
N ASP A 175 7.45 6.75 -9.07
CA ASP A 175 7.62 7.76 -10.10
C ASP A 175 9.04 7.71 -10.65
N VAL A 176 9.17 7.69 -11.96
CA VAL A 176 10.47 7.49 -12.65
C VAL A 176 11.39 8.69 -12.46
N GLU A 177 10.84 9.90 -12.45
CA GLU A 177 11.60 11.15 -12.34
C GLU A 177 12.11 11.37 -10.91
N THR A 178 11.30 11.01 -9.91
CA THR A 178 11.61 11.26 -8.50
C THR A 178 12.10 10.03 -7.75
N ASN A 179 11.98 8.84 -8.34
CA ASN A 179 12.24 7.53 -7.73
C ASN A 179 11.51 7.32 -6.37
N SER A 180 10.38 7.99 -6.21
CA SER A 180 9.59 7.96 -4.98
C SER A 180 8.38 7.06 -5.12
N ILE A 181 8.03 6.31 -4.06
CA ILE A 181 6.79 5.52 -4.03
C ILE A 181 5.59 6.49 -4.08
N LEU A 182 4.71 6.29 -5.08
CA LEU A 182 3.52 7.10 -5.26
C LEU A 182 2.49 6.81 -4.16
N PRO A 183 2.02 7.82 -3.42
CA PRO A 183 0.96 7.62 -2.42
C PRO A 183 -0.39 7.41 -3.10
N VAL A 184 -1.11 6.37 -2.70
CA VAL A 184 -2.45 6.07 -3.22
C VAL A 184 -3.47 7.03 -2.60
N GLU A 185 -4.26 7.70 -3.42
CA GLU A 185 -5.54 8.33 -3.03
C GLU A 185 -6.68 7.38 -3.33
N SER A 186 -6.78 6.92 -4.57
CA SER A 186 -7.68 5.90 -5.04
C SER A 186 -7.00 5.05 -6.11
N GLY A 187 -7.60 3.91 -6.46
CA GLY A 187 -7.10 3.12 -7.56
C GLY A 187 -7.89 1.84 -7.75
N GLN A 188 -7.70 1.23 -8.88
CA GLN A 188 -8.43 0.04 -9.30
C GLN A 188 -7.48 -1.03 -9.81
N LEU A 189 -7.78 -2.26 -9.45
CA LEU A 189 -7.25 -3.45 -10.10
C LEU A 189 -8.21 -3.84 -11.22
N LEU A 190 -7.72 -3.92 -12.44
CA LEU A 190 -8.51 -4.13 -13.64
C LEU A 190 -8.12 -5.45 -14.31
N GLN A 191 -9.00 -5.97 -15.11
CA GLN A 191 -8.64 -7.03 -16.05
C GLN A 191 -7.76 -6.44 -17.15
N SER A 192 -6.72 -7.18 -17.54
CA SER A 192 -5.83 -6.77 -18.63
C SER A 192 -5.51 -7.93 -19.54
N GLN A 193 -5.15 -7.59 -20.77
CA GLN A 193 -4.66 -8.53 -21.76
C GLN A 193 -3.36 -7.99 -22.34
N VAL A 194 -2.33 -8.83 -22.34
CA VAL A 194 -1.06 -8.53 -23.01
C VAL A 194 -1.29 -8.51 -24.52
N GLN A 195 -0.91 -7.41 -25.16
CA GLN A 195 -1.01 -7.22 -26.61
C GLN A 195 0.34 -7.40 -27.31
N GLU A 196 1.41 -6.95 -26.66
CA GLU A 196 2.75 -6.95 -27.23
C GLU A 196 3.78 -7.20 -26.13
N VAL A 197 4.79 -7.98 -26.45
CA VAL A 197 5.99 -8.18 -25.62
C VAL A 197 7.18 -7.72 -26.43
N LYS A 198 7.82 -6.63 -25.98
CA LYS A 198 9.09 -6.18 -26.52
C LYS A 198 10.21 -6.85 -25.74
N GLU A 199 11.04 -7.62 -26.46
CA GLU A 199 12.17 -8.31 -25.85
C GLU A 199 13.22 -7.33 -25.33
N GLY A 200 13.75 -7.59 -24.11
CA GLY A 200 14.86 -6.85 -23.55
C GLY A 200 16.19 -7.21 -24.22
N ARG A 201 17.08 -6.22 -24.34
CA ARG A 201 18.46 -6.37 -24.83
C ARG A 201 19.40 -5.60 -23.91
N ASP A 202 20.69 -5.88 -23.98
CA ASP A 202 21.69 -5.14 -23.21
C ASP A 202 21.55 -3.63 -23.41
N GLY A 203 21.37 -2.88 -22.32
CA GLY A 203 21.15 -1.44 -22.35
C GLY A 203 19.74 -0.97 -22.75
N SER A 204 18.82 -1.90 -23.08
CA SER A 204 17.42 -1.59 -23.43
C SER A 204 16.50 -2.60 -22.75
N PRO A 205 15.85 -2.25 -21.64
CA PRO A 205 14.92 -3.15 -20.95
C PRO A 205 13.75 -3.53 -21.84
N GLY A 206 13.23 -4.74 -21.65
CA GLY A 206 12.02 -5.20 -22.31
C GLY A 206 10.78 -4.45 -21.78
N GLU A 207 9.70 -4.55 -22.55
CA GLU A 207 8.44 -3.87 -22.21
C GLU A 207 7.27 -4.81 -22.52
N ILE A 208 6.30 -4.89 -21.60
CA ILE A 208 5.03 -5.55 -21.81
C ILE A 208 3.97 -4.47 -22.02
N ARG A 209 3.30 -4.50 -23.17
CA ARG A 209 2.19 -3.61 -23.49
C ARG A 209 0.89 -4.39 -23.50
N GLY A 210 -0.17 -3.76 -23.00
CA GLY A 210 -1.48 -4.38 -23.00
C GLY A 210 -2.60 -3.37 -22.85
N ILE A 211 -3.80 -3.87 -22.89
CA ILE A 211 -5.04 -3.09 -22.74
C ILE A 211 -5.78 -3.49 -21.48
N PHE A 212 -6.52 -2.55 -20.93
CA PHE A 212 -7.49 -2.78 -19.88
C PHE A 212 -8.86 -3.00 -20.51
N TYR A 213 -9.60 -3.96 -20.00
CA TYR A 213 -10.96 -4.21 -20.41
C TYR A 213 -11.87 -4.31 -19.18
N HIS A 214 -13.18 -4.19 -19.38
CA HIS A 214 -14.16 -4.13 -18.30
C HIS A 214 -13.83 -3.09 -17.20
N THR A 215 -13.38 -1.89 -17.62
CA THR A 215 -12.96 -0.83 -16.71
C THR A 215 -14.08 -0.30 -15.80
N SER A 216 -15.34 -0.54 -16.16
CA SER A 216 -16.52 -0.26 -15.34
C SER A 216 -16.80 -1.32 -14.26
N ASP A 217 -16.16 -2.50 -14.35
CA ASP A 217 -16.30 -3.62 -13.43
C ASP A 217 -14.93 -4.09 -12.93
N PRO A 218 -14.26 -3.32 -12.06
CA PRO A 218 -12.93 -3.61 -11.58
C PRO A 218 -12.88 -4.89 -10.75
N LEU A 219 -11.74 -5.59 -10.80
CA LEU A 219 -11.45 -6.74 -9.93
C LEU A 219 -11.38 -6.34 -8.46
N GLY A 220 -11.00 -5.09 -8.17
CA GLY A 220 -10.89 -4.58 -6.82
C GLY A 220 -10.38 -3.14 -6.77
N ASN A 221 -10.33 -2.61 -5.54
CA ASN A 221 -9.85 -1.26 -5.26
C ASN A 221 -8.52 -1.30 -4.53
N LEU A 222 -7.57 -0.47 -4.97
CA LEU A 222 -6.28 -0.29 -4.31
C LEU A 222 -6.45 0.48 -3.01
N GLN A 223 -5.72 0.06 -1.98
CA GLN A 223 -5.68 0.72 -0.67
C GLN A 223 -4.27 1.15 -0.28
N LYS A 224 -3.24 0.45 -0.80
CA LYS A 224 -1.86 0.68 -0.40
C LYS A 224 -0.90 0.40 -1.55
N ASN A 225 0.07 1.30 -1.71
CA ASN A 225 1.27 1.10 -2.50
C ASN A 225 2.49 1.20 -1.58
N CYS A 226 3.34 0.20 -1.56
CA CYS A 226 4.53 0.17 -0.73
C CYS A 226 5.65 -0.64 -1.41
N ARG A 227 6.84 -0.70 -0.83
CA ARG A 227 8.00 -1.40 -1.40
C ARG A 227 7.75 -2.87 -1.76
N PHE A 228 6.76 -3.51 -1.17
CA PHE A 228 6.44 -4.92 -1.39
C PHE A 228 5.37 -5.15 -2.45
N GLY A 229 4.74 -4.10 -2.97
CA GLY A 229 3.69 -4.21 -3.97
C GLY A 229 2.52 -3.28 -3.72
N VAL A 230 1.45 -3.52 -4.48
CA VAL A 230 0.14 -2.89 -4.30
C VAL A 230 -0.81 -3.88 -3.64
N PHE A 231 -1.63 -3.37 -2.74
CA PHE A 231 -2.56 -4.15 -1.95
C PHE A 231 -3.92 -3.48 -1.94
N GLY A 232 -4.99 -4.30 -1.86
CA GLY A 232 -6.33 -3.76 -1.86
C GLY A 232 -7.40 -4.77 -1.52
N LYS A 233 -8.65 -4.33 -1.68
CA LYS A 233 -9.85 -5.14 -1.52
C LYS A 233 -10.38 -5.58 -2.88
N ALA A 234 -10.60 -6.87 -3.03
CA ALA A 234 -11.27 -7.41 -4.20
C ALA A 234 -12.77 -7.08 -4.16
N SER A 235 -13.34 -6.68 -5.30
CA SER A 235 -14.77 -6.41 -5.46
C SER A 235 -15.57 -7.70 -5.70
N LYS A 236 -14.88 -8.74 -6.15
CA LYS A 236 -15.39 -10.09 -6.43
C LYS A 236 -14.29 -11.11 -6.20
N ALA A 237 -14.67 -12.39 -6.10
CA ALA A 237 -13.71 -13.47 -6.04
C ALA A 237 -12.80 -13.46 -7.29
N ILE A 238 -11.50 -13.58 -7.06
CA ILE A 238 -10.51 -13.64 -8.14
C ILE A 238 -10.05 -15.09 -8.24
N SER A 239 -10.33 -15.73 -9.36
CA SER A 239 -9.93 -17.11 -9.64
C SER A 239 -8.60 -17.14 -10.38
N ASN A 240 -7.86 -18.23 -10.19
CA ASN A 240 -6.70 -18.56 -11.00
C ASN A 240 -7.11 -19.66 -11.99
N PRO A 241 -6.78 -19.54 -13.30
CA PRO A 241 -7.15 -20.56 -14.28
C PRO A 241 -6.38 -21.89 -14.12
N VAL A 242 -5.27 -21.89 -13.37
CA VAL A 242 -4.42 -23.08 -13.13
C VAL A 242 -4.66 -23.68 -11.76
N TYR A 243 -4.83 -22.82 -10.74
CA TYR A 243 -5.03 -23.22 -9.35
C TYR A 243 -6.44 -22.82 -8.90
N SER A 244 -7.38 -23.78 -8.92
CA SER A 244 -8.77 -23.54 -8.53
C SER A 244 -8.95 -23.37 -7.01
N ASP A 245 -8.12 -24.09 -6.25
CA ASP A 245 -8.22 -24.15 -4.81
C ASP A 245 -7.15 -23.29 -4.12
N PRO A 246 -7.48 -22.68 -2.96
CA PRO A 246 -6.48 -21.99 -2.15
C PRO A 246 -5.41 -22.97 -1.64
N ILE A 247 -4.16 -22.55 -1.65
CA ILE A 247 -3.02 -23.32 -1.14
C ILE A 247 -2.47 -22.73 0.16
N PRO A 248 -1.89 -23.54 1.04
CA PRO A 248 -1.27 -23.08 2.29
C PRO A 248 -0.11 -22.10 2.01
N VAL A 249 0.04 -21.10 2.89
CA VAL A 249 1.16 -20.15 2.83
C VAL A 249 2.35 -20.74 3.59
N GLY A 250 3.48 -20.92 2.89
CA GLY A 250 4.76 -21.21 3.52
C GLY A 250 5.36 -19.97 4.19
N THR A 251 6.00 -20.16 5.33
CA THR A 251 6.75 -19.12 6.04
C THR A 251 8.23 -19.17 5.63
N GLN A 252 8.96 -18.07 5.85
CA GLN A 252 10.36 -17.97 5.43
C GLN A 252 11.26 -19.07 6.00
N ASP A 253 10.99 -19.55 7.19
CA ASP A 253 11.71 -20.63 7.87
C ASP A 253 11.45 -22.02 7.27
N GLN A 254 10.36 -22.18 6.49
CA GLN A 254 10.03 -23.40 5.77
C GLN A 254 10.70 -23.48 4.38
N VAL A 255 11.29 -22.38 3.90
CA VAL A 255 11.95 -22.33 2.59
C VAL A 255 13.35 -22.93 2.69
N GLU A 256 13.61 -23.98 1.91
CA GLU A 256 14.91 -24.64 1.82
C GLU A 256 15.58 -24.37 0.47
N LYS A 257 16.90 -24.06 0.51
CA LYS A 257 17.68 -23.80 -0.70
C LYS A 257 17.71 -25.03 -1.61
N GLY A 258 17.38 -24.85 -2.89
CA GLY A 258 17.45 -25.90 -3.91
C GLY A 258 16.18 -26.76 -4.05
N LYS A 259 15.14 -26.48 -3.27
CA LYS A 259 13.81 -27.07 -3.47
C LYS A 259 12.90 -26.15 -4.26
N ALA A 260 12.03 -26.70 -5.10
CA ALA A 260 10.93 -25.99 -5.73
C ALA A 260 9.68 -26.06 -4.83
N TYR A 261 8.91 -24.98 -4.81
CA TYR A 261 7.71 -24.83 -4.00
C TYR A 261 6.52 -24.42 -4.85
#